data_7f8603bd7637e89496d9f3449b6ced19
#
_entry.id   7f8603bd7637e89496d9f3449b6ced19
#
_cell.length_a   1.000
_cell.length_b   1.000
_cell.length_c   1.000
_cell.angle_alpha   90.00
_cell.angle_beta   90.00
_cell.angle_gamma   90.00
#
_symmetry.space_group_name_H-M   'P 1'
#
loop_
_entity.id
_entity.type
_entity.pdbx_description
1 polymer ?
#
loop_
_entity_poly.entity_id
_entity_poly.type
_entity_poly.pdbx_seq_one_letter_code
_entity_poly.pdbx_strand_id
1 'polypeptide(L)'
;YCGRSLAFQRAALLAQGGLQEGFGDLALQDFMFRLAEREGLDRIGHLAEVLYHSARAFGEWLASSAVRPFIASVVDEHLNRLGVPHRIEPGRLAVINRIAYDYPGTPA
;
A
#
# COMPACT_ATOMS: atom_id res chain seq x y z
N TYR A 1 0.68 -8.72 -1.38
CA TYR A 1 0.65 -7.44 -2.09
C TYR A 1 -0.50 -7.39 -3.10
N CYS A 2 -1.35 -6.37 -3.04
CA CYS A 2 -2.62 -6.31 -3.78
C CYS A 2 -2.69 -5.23 -4.85
N GLY A 3 -1.62 -4.49 -5.11
CA GLY A 3 -1.67 -3.25 -5.88
C GLY A 3 -1.76 -3.38 -7.39
N ARG A 4 -1.73 -4.58 -7.96
CA ARG A 4 -1.67 -4.76 -9.42
C ARG A 4 -2.99 -5.17 -10.06
N SER A 5 -3.89 -5.77 -9.32
CA SER A 5 -5.17 -6.24 -9.85
C SER A 5 -6.24 -6.16 -8.76
N LEU A 6 -7.16 -5.25 -8.92
CA LEU A 6 -8.22 -4.98 -7.96
C LEU A 6 -9.57 -4.86 -8.68
N ALA A 7 -10.62 -5.34 -8.04
CA ALA A 7 -12.00 -5.03 -8.38
C ALA A 7 -12.65 -4.36 -7.16
N PHE A 8 -13.34 -3.26 -7.36
CA PHE A 8 -13.97 -2.52 -6.28
C PHE A 8 -15.22 -1.78 -6.75
N GLN A 9 -16.05 -1.40 -5.81
CA GLN A 9 -17.23 -0.58 -6.12
C GLN A 9 -16.79 0.86 -6.44
N ARG A 10 -17.32 1.40 -7.52
CA ARG A 10 -17.04 2.79 -7.92
C ARG A 10 -17.36 3.79 -6.82
N ALA A 11 -18.46 3.57 -6.10
CA ALA A 11 -18.87 4.42 -4.98
C ALA A 11 -17.82 4.48 -3.88
N ALA A 12 -17.13 3.36 -3.60
CA ALA A 12 -16.06 3.31 -2.61
C ALA A 12 -14.86 4.17 -3.02
N LEU A 13 -14.49 4.16 -4.29
CA LEU A 13 -13.42 5.02 -4.82
C LEU A 13 -13.80 6.49 -4.74
N LEU A 14 -15.01 6.84 -5.16
CA LEU A 14 -15.48 8.23 -5.16
C LEU A 14 -15.62 8.78 -3.73
N ALA A 15 -16.04 7.95 -2.78
CA ALA A 15 -16.13 8.33 -1.37
C ALA A 15 -14.76 8.64 -0.75
N GLN A 16 -13.67 8.09 -1.31
CA GLN A 16 -12.30 8.35 -0.89
C GLN A 16 -11.64 9.53 -1.64
N GLY A 17 -12.36 10.18 -2.54
CA GLY A 17 -11.82 11.25 -3.35
C GLY A 17 -11.02 10.79 -4.57
N GLY A 18 -11.15 9.53 -4.98
CA GLY A 18 -10.44 8.97 -6.12
C GLY A 18 -9.04 8.45 -5.77
N LEU A 19 -8.23 8.19 -6.79
CA LEU A 19 -6.83 7.83 -6.62
C LEU A 19 -5.99 9.08 -6.38
N GLN A 20 -5.03 9.01 -5.46
CA GLN A 20 -4.11 10.10 -5.21
C GLN A 20 -2.99 10.12 -6.25
N GLU A 21 -2.70 11.30 -6.78
CA GLU A 21 -1.50 11.53 -7.55
C GLU A 21 -0.27 11.55 -6.64
N GLY A 22 0.89 11.28 -7.20
CA GLY A 22 2.15 11.33 -6.46
C GLY A 22 2.66 10.00 -5.95
N PHE A 23 1.93 8.89 -6.17
CA PHE A 23 2.37 7.54 -5.81
C PHE A 23 2.66 6.63 -7.01
N GLY A 24 2.60 7.17 -8.22
CA GLY A 24 2.86 6.39 -9.45
C GLY A 24 1.96 5.15 -9.54
N ASP A 25 2.54 4.01 -9.86
CA ASP A 25 1.82 2.74 -9.96
C ASP A 25 1.36 2.19 -8.61
N LEU A 26 1.75 2.79 -7.50
CA LEU A 26 1.28 2.43 -6.16
C LEU A 26 0.02 3.16 -5.73
N ALA A 27 -0.63 3.91 -6.62
CA ALA A 27 -1.88 4.59 -6.32
C ALA A 27 -2.98 3.62 -5.87
N LEU A 28 -3.04 2.41 -6.43
CA LEU A 28 -3.99 1.38 -6.01
C LEU A 28 -3.66 0.84 -4.62
N GLN A 29 -2.39 0.69 -4.28
CA GLN A 29 -1.97 0.28 -2.93
C GLN A 29 -2.35 1.32 -1.89
N ASP A 30 -2.14 2.60 -2.19
CA ASP A 30 -2.58 3.70 -1.34
C ASP A 30 -4.11 3.69 -1.16
N PHE A 31 -4.85 3.47 -2.24
CA PHE A 31 -6.31 3.35 -2.19
C PHE A 31 -6.76 2.19 -1.29
N MET A 32 -6.09 1.03 -1.38
CA MET A 32 -6.38 -0.12 -0.52
C MET A 32 -6.14 0.20 0.96
N PHE A 33 -5.07 0.88 1.27
CA PHE A 33 -4.81 1.32 2.65
C PHE A 33 -5.90 2.28 3.15
N ARG A 34 -6.31 3.25 2.35
CA ARG A 34 -7.38 4.19 2.73
C ARG A 34 -8.71 3.48 2.91
N LEU A 35 -9.01 2.51 2.05
CA LEU A 35 -10.23 1.72 2.15
C LEU A 35 -10.24 0.88 3.44
N ALA A 36 -9.14 0.22 3.76
CA ALA A 36 -8.99 -0.56 4.97
C ALA A 36 -9.11 0.29 6.24
N GLU A 37 -8.54 1.51 6.21
CA GLU A 37 -8.63 2.47 7.32
C GLU A 37 -10.06 2.90 7.60
N ARG A 38 -10.87 3.05 6.55
CA ARG A 38 -12.22 3.59 6.64
C ARG A 38 -13.29 2.50 6.82
N GLU A 39 -13.21 1.42 6.05
CA GLU A 39 -14.25 0.38 5.98
C GLU A 39 -13.90 -0.87 6.80
N GLY A 40 -12.64 -1.05 7.18
CA GLY A 40 -12.14 -2.25 7.85
C GLY A 40 -11.71 -3.33 6.88
N LEU A 41 -10.91 -4.27 7.38
CA LEU A 41 -10.35 -5.36 6.56
C LEU A 41 -11.39 -6.40 6.15
N ASP A 42 -12.50 -6.51 6.85
CA ASP A 42 -13.59 -7.41 6.53
C ASP A 42 -14.34 -7.05 5.25
N ARG A 43 -14.15 -5.85 4.74
CA ARG A 43 -14.69 -5.39 3.45
C ARG A 43 -13.80 -5.74 2.26
N ILE A 44 -12.65 -6.35 2.51
CA ILE A 44 -11.68 -6.73 1.49
C ILE A 44 -11.68 -8.23 1.34
N GLY A 45 -12.03 -8.72 0.14
CA GLY A 45 -11.98 -10.13 -0.20
C GLY A 45 -10.75 -10.47 -1.02
N HIS A 46 -10.36 -11.73 -0.97
CA HIS A 46 -9.25 -12.25 -1.77
C HIS A 46 -9.73 -13.43 -2.60
N LEU A 47 -9.51 -13.37 -3.93
CA LEU A 47 -9.76 -14.47 -4.84
C LEU A 47 -8.46 -15.24 -5.04
N ALA A 48 -8.39 -16.46 -4.53
CA ALA A 48 -7.19 -17.31 -4.59
C ALA A 48 -7.11 -18.12 -5.89
N GLU A 49 -7.44 -17.48 -7.01
CA GLU A 49 -7.40 -18.09 -8.35
C GLU A 49 -6.50 -17.31 -9.27
N VAL A 50 -5.95 -17.97 -10.28
CA VAL A 50 -5.10 -17.33 -11.29
C VAL A 50 -5.99 -16.69 -12.35
N LEU A 51 -6.43 -15.44 -12.09
CA LEU A 51 -7.34 -14.68 -12.94
C LEU A 51 -6.67 -13.54 -13.71
N TYR A 52 -5.43 -13.23 -13.37
CA TYR A 52 -4.70 -12.11 -13.96
C TYR A 52 -3.31 -12.55 -14.38
N HIS A 53 -2.93 -12.22 -15.62
CA HIS A 53 -1.62 -12.47 -16.18
C HIS A 53 -1.00 -11.16 -16.64
N SER A 54 0.25 -10.93 -16.30
CA SER A 54 0.99 -9.75 -16.71
C SER A 54 2.22 -10.17 -17.53
N ALA A 55 2.49 -9.46 -18.62
CA ALA A 55 3.70 -9.66 -19.40
C ALA A 55 4.96 -9.18 -18.67
N ARG A 56 4.79 -8.34 -17.66
CA ARG A 56 5.88 -7.78 -16.87
C ARG A 56 5.99 -8.53 -15.55
N ALA A 57 7.19 -9.05 -15.25
CA ALA A 57 7.45 -9.76 -13.99
C ALA A 57 7.25 -8.83 -12.79
N PHE A 58 6.77 -9.38 -11.69
CA PHE A 58 6.49 -8.63 -10.47
C PHE A 58 7.74 -7.92 -9.92
N GLY A 59 8.88 -8.62 -9.90
CA GLY A 59 10.14 -8.03 -9.45
C GLY A 59 10.62 -6.88 -10.32
N GLU A 60 10.45 -6.97 -11.64
CA GLU A 60 10.76 -5.89 -12.57
C GLU A 60 9.87 -4.66 -12.34
N TRP A 61 8.59 -4.90 -12.11
CA TRP A 61 7.64 -3.84 -11.80
C TRP A 61 8.00 -3.13 -10.49
N LEU A 62 8.32 -3.87 -9.42
CA LEU A 62 8.75 -3.31 -8.14
C LEU A 62 10.03 -2.47 -8.25
N ALA A 63 10.95 -2.86 -9.12
CA ALA A 63 12.21 -2.15 -9.33
C ALA A 63 12.09 -0.93 -10.26
N SER A 64 10.92 -0.75 -10.89
CA SER A 64 10.72 0.32 -11.87
C SER A 64 10.63 1.70 -11.23
N SER A 65 10.87 2.74 -12.04
CA SER A 65 10.72 4.13 -11.63
C SER A 65 9.28 4.54 -11.31
N ALA A 66 8.30 3.75 -11.77
CA ALA A 66 6.88 3.98 -11.48
C ALA A 66 6.48 3.49 -10.08
N VAL A 67 7.30 2.69 -9.43
CA VAL A 67 7.00 2.04 -8.14
C VAL A 67 8.04 2.35 -7.08
N ARG A 68 9.31 2.10 -7.38
CA ARG A 68 10.40 2.14 -6.39
C ARG A 68 10.49 3.42 -5.55
N PRO A 69 10.36 4.63 -6.14
CA PRO A 69 10.45 5.86 -5.35
C PRO A 69 9.30 6.04 -4.36
N PHE A 70 8.19 5.32 -4.56
CA PHE A 70 6.95 5.52 -3.80
C PHE A 70 6.69 4.47 -2.72
N ILE A 71 7.50 3.40 -2.66
CA ILE A 71 7.29 2.29 -1.72
C ILE A 71 7.25 2.75 -0.26
N ALA A 72 8.22 3.56 0.14
CA ALA A 72 8.26 4.11 1.50
C ALA A 72 7.16 5.14 1.73
N SER A 73 6.89 6.00 0.74
CA SER A 73 5.90 7.07 0.85
C SER A 73 4.48 6.56 1.09
N VAL A 74 4.08 5.51 0.39
CA VAL A 74 2.73 4.92 0.55
C VAL A 74 2.54 4.38 1.97
N VAL A 75 3.52 3.68 2.50
CA VAL A 75 3.46 3.14 3.87
C VAL A 75 3.50 4.26 4.90
N ASP A 76 4.35 5.26 4.70
CA ASP A 76 4.46 6.41 5.60
C ASP A 76 3.14 7.18 5.71
N GLU A 77 2.51 7.48 4.58
CA GLU A 77 1.19 8.13 4.53
C GLU A 77 0.12 7.31 5.27
N HIS A 78 0.11 6.00 5.07
CA HIS A 78 -0.83 5.10 5.74
C HIS A 78 -0.67 5.15 7.27
N LEU A 79 0.56 5.03 7.76
CA LEU A 79 0.84 5.06 9.20
C LEU A 79 0.59 6.43 9.81
N ASN A 80 0.85 7.51 9.07
CA ASN A 80 0.51 8.87 9.50
C ASN A 80 -1.00 9.05 9.64
N ARG A 81 -1.80 8.54 8.71
CA ARG A 81 -3.27 8.61 8.81
C ARG A 81 -3.81 7.82 10.01
N LEU A 82 -3.15 6.71 10.36
CA LEU A 82 -3.50 5.92 11.55
C LEU A 82 -3.03 6.56 12.85
N GLY A 83 -2.19 7.60 12.78
CA GLY A 83 -1.64 8.25 13.97
C GLY A 83 -0.60 7.39 14.70
N VAL A 84 0.07 6.48 14.01
CA VAL A 84 1.09 5.59 14.58
C VAL A 84 2.46 6.25 14.47
N PRO A 85 3.12 6.61 15.60
CA PRO A 85 4.48 7.12 15.55
C PRO A 85 5.44 6.05 15.02
N HIS A 86 6.22 6.42 13.99
CA HIS A 86 7.07 5.47 13.29
C HIS A 86 8.21 6.17 12.54
N ARG A 87 9.18 5.37 12.09
CA ARG A 87 10.21 5.77 11.13
C ARG A 87 10.31 4.69 10.06
N ILE A 88 10.45 5.11 8.81
CA ILE A 88 10.69 4.20 7.69
C ILE A 88 12.19 4.17 7.43
N GLU A 89 12.78 2.98 7.53
CA GLU A 89 14.20 2.75 7.30
C GLU A 89 14.39 1.82 6.09
N PRO A 90 15.53 1.89 5.40
CA PRO A 90 15.84 0.92 4.35
C PRO A 90 15.88 -0.49 4.91
N GLY A 91 15.20 -1.42 4.25
CA GLY A 91 15.27 -2.83 4.56
C GLY A 91 16.49 -3.51 3.95
N ARG A 92 16.60 -4.83 4.11
CA ARG A 92 17.69 -5.63 3.51
C ARG A 92 17.66 -5.62 1.99
N LEU A 93 16.48 -5.53 1.41
CA LEU A 93 16.26 -5.41 -0.03
C LEU A 93 15.72 -4.02 -0.34
N ALA A 94 16.06 -3.51 -1.53
CA ALA A 94 15.68 -2.16 -1.95
C ALA A 94 14.16 -1.90 -1.98
N VAL A 95 13.37 -2.97 -2.10
CA VAL A 95 11.89 -2.89 -2.19
C VAL A 95 11.19 -3.24 -0.88
N ILE A 96 11.94 -3.49 0.20
CA ILE A 96 11.40 -3.84 1.51
C ILE A 96 11.74 -2.74 2.50
N ASN A 97 10.72 -2.17 3.11
CA ASN A 97 10.88 -1.17 4.16
C ASN A 97 10.99 -1.84 5.52
N ARG A 98 11.85 -1.29 6.36
CA ARG A 98 11.86 -1.57 7.78
C ARG A 98 11.09 -0.46 8.50
N ILE A 99 10.11 -0.84 9.30
CA ILE A 99 9.33 0.12 10.06
C ILE A 99 9.78 0.07 11.51
N ALA A 100 10.30 1.19 12.02
CA ALA A 100 10.61 1.35 13.44
C ALA A 100 9.45 2.09 14.09
N TYR A 101 8.76 1.41 15.00
CA TYR A 101 7.64 1.99 15.72
C TYR A 101 8.13 2.65 17.00
N ASP A 102 7.62 3.84 17.29
CA ASP A 102 7.89 4.55 18.54
C ASP A 102 6.76 4.25 19.52
N TYR A 103 7.07 3.45 20.54
CA TYR A 103 6.12 3.10 21.59
C TYR A 103 6.25 4.06 22.78
N PRO A 104 5.14 4.55 23.34
CA PRO A 104 5.19 5.27 24.60
C PRO A 104 5.43 4.27 25.74
N GLY A 105 6.65 4.18 26.24
CA GLY A 105 7.04 3.27 27.31
C GLY A 105 7.71 1.99 26.84
N THR A 106 7.93 1.07 27.76
CA THR A 106 8.57 -0.22 27.48
C THR A 106 7.53 -1.21 26.98
N PRO A 107 7.72 -1.81 25.79
CA PRO A 107 6.82 -2.86 25.32
C PRO A 107 6.86 -4.06 26.26
N ALA A 108 5.69 -4.54 26.57
CA ALA A 108 5.57 -5.71 27.44
C ALA A 108 5.95 -7.01 26.70
#